data_f2076cca0a6e1ae671ae578fc58aad07
#
_entry.id   f2076cca0a6e1ae671ae578fc58aad07
#
_cell.length_a   1.000
_cell.length_b   1.000
_cell.length_c   1.000
_cell.angle_alpha   90.00
_cell.angle_beta   90.00
_cell.angle_gamma   90.00
#
_symmetry.space_group_name_H-M   'P 1'
#
loop_
_entity.id
_entity.type
_entity.pdbx_description
1 polymer ?
#
loop_
_entity_poly.entity_id
_entity_poly.type
_entity_poly.pdbx_seq_one_letter_code
_entity_poly.pdbx_strand_id
1 'polypeptide(L)'
;MTEPRRDSRWWGWGDPDVPTELGEAAERMLGERGISTGADASPPEIDQVEIPEAVPVDERVLSAAGAENVFTGNEDRIRHANGQNYLDLLALREGRLQHAPDAVIVADSGPRIAAILEACASAGVAVVPFGGGSSVVGGVTPLKGDHESVISLDLAGLRGIEVDDRSLTAKLGAGLRGPEAEALLAERGFTLGHYPQSFEYATIGGFAATRSAGQSSSGYGRFDSLVSSIRLITPEGELSTLSTPHTSIGPALREVVVGSEGILGVIPDVDVRIRPLPAARRYEAWIVEDFEAGCEIVRGLAQADRLPTIIRVSDDSETEVNLAMALPSGAAGSLFRRYLKLRGREGGALVITGYEGSPAAVHRSRSDVAREIRRGGGVYLGQAAGKGWEKGRFHGPYLREALLERG
;
A
#
# COMPACT_ATOMS: atom_id res chain seq x y z
N MET A 1 -7.24 -19.56 17.74
CA MET A 1 -7.89 -18.23 17.81
C MET A 1 -7.06 -17.28 16.98
N THR A 2 -7.67 -16.53 16.12
CA THR A 2 -7.00 -15.45 15.38
C THR A 2 -7.35 -14.16 16.07
N GLU A 3 -6.36 -13.47 16.60
CA GLU A 3 -6.51 -12.17 17.25
C GLU A 3 -6.33 -11.05 16.23
N PRO A 4 -6.90 -9.85 16.48
CA PRO A 4 -6.57 -8.66 15.71
C PRO A 4 -5.07 -8.39 15.74
N ARG A 5 -4.53 -7.88 14.64
CA ARG A 5 -3.09 -7.58 14.58
C ARG A 5 -2.74 -6.36 15.41
N ARG A 6 -1.66 -6.44 16.21
CA ARG A 6 -1.13 -5.37 17.07
C ARG A 6 0.33 -5.04 16.80
N ASP A 7 0.87 -5.53 15.69
CA ASP A 7 2.28 -5.39 15.29
C ASP A 7 2.57 -4.08 14.51
N SER A 8 1.67 -3.12 14.57
CA SER A 8 1.83 -1.77 14.01
C SER A 8 1.48 -0.72 15.04
N ARG A 9 1.99 0.51 14.85
CA ARG A 9 1.58 1.66 15.65
C ARG A 9 0.08 1.87 15.54
N TRP A 10 -0.58 2.13 16.66
CA TRP A 10 -1.99 2.48 16.66
C TRP A 10 -2.22 3.92 16.19
N TRP A 11 -1.19 4.77 16.32
CA TRP A 11 -1.23 6.20 16.00
C TRP A 11 -0.63 6.56 14.64
N GLY A 12 -0.22 5.59 13.84
CA GLY A 12 0.43 5.85 12.56
C GLY A 12 1.04 4.62 11.91
N TRP A 13 2.10 4.85 11.15
CA TRP A 13 2.77 3.81 10.36
C TRP A 13 4.03 3.28 11.04
N GLY A 14 4.24 1.98 10.94
CA GLY A 14 5.46 1.32 11.38
C GLY A 14 5.31 0.47 12.62
N ASP A 15 6.41 -0.17 12.98
CA ASP A 15 6.53 -0.96 14.21
C ASP A 15 6.63 0.00 15.42
N PRO A 16 5.83 -0.22 16.49
CA PRO A 16 5.88 0.64 17.68
C PRO A 16 7.25 0.64 18.36
N ASP A 17 8.01 -0.44 18.26
CA ASP A 17 9.30 -0.59 18.92
C ASP A 17 10.47 0.01 18.12
N VAL A 18 10.23 0.46 16.88
CA VAL A 18 11.25 1.05 16.01
C VAL A 18 11.09 2.57 15.97
N PRO A 19 12.04 3.36 16.52
CA PRO A 19 11.94 4.81 16.48
C PRO A 19 11.88 5.35 15.05
N THR A 20 11.06 6.38 14.83
CA THR A 20 11.07 7.17 13.60
C THR A 20 12.00 8.37 13.77
N GLU A 21 13.14 8.35 13.09
CA GLU A 21 14.11 9.44 13.15
C GLU A 21 14.22 10.13 11.79
N LEU A 22 14.25 11.45 11.81
CA LEU A 22 14.72 12.22 10.66
C LEU A 22 16.24 12.13 10.65
N GLY A 23 16.80 11.62 9.55
CA GLY A 23 18.26 11.64 9.39
C GLY A 23 18.81 13.08 9.36
N GLU A 24 20.08 13.27 9.77
CA GLU A 24 20.75 14.58 9.83
C GLU A 24 20.60 15.42 8.54
N ALA A 25 20.53 14.78 7.38
CA ALA A 25 20.36 15.47 6.10
C ALA A 25 18.97 16.10 5.96
N ALA A 26 17.91 15.40 6.43
CA ALA A 26 16.54 15.92 6.43
C ALA A 26 16.41 17.08 7.44
N GLU A 27 16.96 16.94 8.63
CA GLU A 27 16.96 18.00 9.66
C GLU A 27 17.65 19.27 9.17
N ARG A 28 18.81 19.13 8.55
CA ARG A 28 19.54 20.26 7.96
C ARG A 28 18.72 20.95 6.88
N MET A 29 18.11 20.20 5.98
CA MET A 29 17.27 20.71 4.91
C MET A 29 16.05 21.48 5.43
N LEU A 30 15.39 20.96 6.48
CA LEU A 30 14.28 21.66 7.14
C LEU A 30 14.73 22.98 7.74
N GLY A 31 15.89 23.00 8.44
CA GLY A 31 16.49 24.20 9.00
C GLY A 31 16.87 25.24 7.94
N GLU A 32 17.50 24.82 6.83
CA GLU A 32 17.86 25.69 5.71
C GLU A 32 16.62 26.32 5.03
N ARG A 33 15.49 25.66 5.07
CA ARG A 33 14.20 26.17 4.54
C ARG A 33 13.39 26.96 5.56
N GLY A 34 13.90 27.13 6.77
CA GLY A 34 13.19 27.84 7.85
C GLY A 34 11.93 27.14 8.34
N ILE A 35 11.82 25.82 8.10
CA ILE A 35 10.74 25.01 8.62
C ILE A 35 11.07 24.69 10.07
N SER A 36 10.32 25.32 10.98
CA SER A 36 10.47 25.09 12.42
C SER A 36 9.79 23.77 12.79
N THR A 37 10.54 22.89 13.42
CA THR A 37 10.00 21.71 14.10
C THR A 37 9.88 22.09 15.58
N GLY A 38 8.74 22.55 16.02
CA GLY A 38 8.69 23.28 17.31
C GLY A 38 7.83 22.67 18.40
N ALA A 39 7.03 21.68 18.12
CA ALA A 39 6.21 21.03 19.12
C ALA A 39 6.49 19.53 19.17
N ASP A 40 6.60 19.00 20.36
CA ASP A 40 6.48 17.56 20.58
C ASP A 40 5.00 17.18 20.34
N ALA A 41 4.74 16.53 19.22
CA ALA A 41 3.43 16.02 18.84
C ALA A 41 3.36 14.49 19.01
N SER A 42 4.04 14.00 20.05
CA SER A 42 3.95 12.60 20.47
C SER A 42 2.50 12.25 20.80
N PRO A 43 2.01 11.07 20.35
CA PRO A 43 0.67 10.62 20.70
C PRO A 43 0.56 10.39 22.22
N PRO A 44 -0.64 10.49 22.80
CA PRO A 44 -0.88 10.07 24.18
C PRO A 44 -0.69 8.55 24.33
N GLU A 45 -0.69 8.07 25.57
CA GLU A 45 -0.81 6.64 25.82
C GLU A 45 -2.19 6.14 25.34
N ILE A 46 -2.28 4.91 24.85
CA ILE A 46 -3.49 4.39 24.22
C ILE A 46 -4.72 4.36 25.15
N ASP A 47 -4.49 4.21 26.44
CA ASP A 47 -5.52 4.23 27.48
C ASP A 47 -6.06 5.64 27.79
N GLN A 48 -5.39 6.68 27.30
CA GLN A 48 -5.80 8.08 27.42
C GLN A 48 -6.59 8.56 26.19
N VAL A 49 -6.72 7.72 25.15
CA VAL A 49 -7.44 8.09 23.92
C VAL A 49 -8.95 8.11 24.20
N GLU A 50 -9.56 9.25 23.93
CA GLU A 50 -11.00 9.43 24.02
C GLU A 50 -11.69 8.85 22.77
N ILE A 51 -12.58 7.88 22.96
CA ILE A 51 -13.41 7.27 21.93
C ILE A 51 -14.87 7.27 22.34
N PRO A 52 -15.82 7.22 21.39
CA PRO A 52 -17.23 7.07 21.70
C PRO A 52 -17.51 5.82 22.53
N GLU A 53 -18.46 5.92 23.47
CA GLU A 53 -18.92 4.78 24.23
C GLU A 53 -19.50 3.71 23.27
N ALA A 54 -19.18 2.44 23.54
CA ALA A 54 -19.67 1.35 22.70
C ALA A 54 -21.15 1.08 22.95
N VAL A 55 -21.91 0.91 21.88
CA VAL A 55 -23.25 0.40 21.93
C VAL A 55 -23.22 -1.13 21.93
N PRO A 56 -24.03 -1.83 22.73
CA PRO A 56 -24.08 -3.28 22.67
C PRO A 56 -24.44 -3.80 21.28
N VAL A 57 -23.64 -4.72 20.76
CA VAL A 57 -23.90 -5.40 19.49
C VAL A 57 -24.94 -6.49 19.71
N ASP A 58 -25.86 -6.66 18.77
CA ASP A 58 -26.95 -7.66 18.84
C ASP A 58 -26.40 -9.09 19.03
N GLU A 59 -27.02 -9.85 19.92
CA GLU A 59 -26.66 -11.23 20.27
C GLU A 59 -26.61 -12.20 19.07
N ARG A 60 -27.41 -11.95 18.05
CA ARG A 60 -27.38 -12.75 16.80
C ARG A 60 -26.04 -12.60 16.09
N VAL A 61 -25.49 -11.39 16.04
CA VAL A 61 -24.18 -11.10 15.44
C VAL A 61 -23.07 -11.74 16.28
N LEU A 62 -23.11 -11.58 17.60
CA LEU A 62 -22.13 -12.19 18.50
C LEU A 62 -22.15 -13.73 18.41
N SER A 63 -23.33 -14.33 18.32
CA SER A 63 -23.48 -15.78 18.13
C SER A 63 -22.93 -16.26 16.78
N ALA A 64 -23.19 -15.53 15.68
CA ALA A 64 -22.65 -15.85 14.35
C ALA A 64 -21.11 -15.73 14.29
N ALA A 65 -20.55 -14.77 15.01
CA ALA A 65 -19.11 -14.56 15.10
C ALA A 65 -18.38 -15.62 15.94
N GLY A 66 -19.04 -16.11 17.02
CA GLY A 66 -18.42 -16.88 18.09
C GLY A 66 -17.66 -15.97 19.06
N ALA A 67 -17.90 -16.17 20.36
CA ALA A 67 -17.41 -15.26 21.40
C ALA A 67 -15.87 -15.05 21.38
N GLU A 68 -15.14 -16.08 20.98
CA GLU A 68 -13.67 -16.07 20.90
C GLU A 68 -13.12 -15.19 19.78
N ASN A 69 -13.96 -14.70 18.87
CA ASN A 69 -13.57 -13.85 17.75
C ASN A 69 -14.07 -12.41 17.90
N VAL A 70 -14.70 -12.08 19.03
CA VAL A 70 -15.28 -10.75 19.31
C VAL A 70 -14.41 -10.00 20.31
N PHE A 71 -13.97 -8.82 19.95
CA PHE A 71 -13.09 -7.95 20.73
C PHE A 71 -13.78 -6.60 20.95
N THR A 72 -14.03 -6.25 22.21
CA THR A 72 -14.72 -5.02 22.61
C THR A 72 -13.83 -4.07 23.42
N GLY A 73 -12.57 -4.44 23.61
CA GLY A 73 -11.59 -3.62 24.31
C GLY A 73 -11.28 -2.31 23.57
N ASN A 74 -11.06 -1.25 24.32
CA ASN A 74 -10.77 0.07 23.74
C ASN A 74 -9.57 0.05 22.80
N GLU A 75 -8.53 -0.71 23.11
CA GLU A 75 -7.37 -0.84 22.24
C GLU A 75 -7.75 -1.37 20.85
N ASP A 76 -8.51 -2.46 20.77
CA ASP A 76 -8.92 -3.04 19.50
C ASP A 76 -9.85 -2.09 18.72
N ARG A 77 -10.74 -1.41 19.42
CA ARG A 77 -11.64 -0.41 18.83
C ARG A 77 -10.86 0.79 18.27
N ILE A 78 -9.84 1.29 18.98
CA ILE A 78 -8.96 2.39 18.54
C ILE A 78 -8.19 1.98 17.29
N ARG A 79 -7.60 0.77 17.28
CA ARG A 79 -6.83 0.25 16.14
C ARG A 79 -7.65 0.06 14.86
N HIS A 80 -8.99 0.00 15.00
CA HIS A 80 -9.93 -0.18 13.89
C HIS A 80 -10.82 1.05 13.64
N ALA A 81 -10.48 2.19 14.24
CA ALA A 81 -11.29 3.40 14.12
C ALA A 81 -10.97 4.22 12.87
N ASN A 82 -9.71 4.23 12.43
CA ASN A 82 -9.22 5.13 11.41
C ASN A 82 -8.32 4.42 10.38
N GLY A 83 -8.16 5.07 9.22
CA GLY A 83 -7.14 4.74 8.23
C GLY A 83 -5.84 5.51 8.45
N GLN A 84 -5.19 5.86 7.32
CA GLN A 84 -3.87 6.48 7.29
C GLN A 84 -3.87 7.82 6.52
N ASN A 85 -5.03 8.47 6.36
CA ASN A 85 -5.05 9.82 5.81
C ASN A 85 -4.52 10.83 6.84
N TYR A 86 -4.19 12.03 6.39
CA TYR A 86 -3.55 13.02 7.25
C TYR A 86 -4.44 13.45 8.44
N LEU A 87 -5.74 13.60 8.23
CA LEU A 87 -6.68 13.98 9.29
C LEU A 87 -6.89 12.85 10.30
N ASP A 88 -6.94 11.59 9.84
CA ASP A 88 -6.99 10.43 10.73
C ASP A 88 -5.77 10.39 11.67
N LEU A 89 -4.57 10.63 11.10
CA LEU A 89 -3.32 10.62 11.85
C LEU A 89 -3.24 11.76 12.87
N LEU A 90 -3.77 12.94 12.54
CA LEU A 90 -3.88 14.05 13.50
C LEU A 90 -4.85 13.70 14.64
N ALA A 91 -6.04 13.17 14.33
CA ALA A 91 -7.03 12.78 15.33
C ALA A 91 -6.48 11.73 16.30
N LEU A 92 -5.76 10.72 15.77
CA LEU A 92 -5.08 9.71 16.59
C LEU A 92 -4.03 10.33 17.53
N ARG A 93 -3.22 11.28 17.02
CA ARG A 93 -2.20 11.98 17.83
C ARG A 93 -2.79 12.96 18.83
N GLU A 94 -3.93 13.56 18.55
CA GLU A 94 -4.68 14.37 19.51
C GLU A 94 -5.38 13.53 20.58
N GLY A 95 -5.44 12.20 20.40
CA GLY A 95 -6.07 11.28 21.34
C GLY A 95 -7.58 11.41 21.41
N ARG A 96 -8.24 11.94 20.37
CA ARG A 96 -9.70 12.11 20.32
C ARG A 96 -10.26 11.61 19.01
N LEU A 97 -10.99 10.50 19.05
CA LEU A 97 -11.61 9.90 17.91
C LEU A 97 -13.12 10.14 17.90
N GLN A 98 -13.63 10.65 16.80
CA GLN A 98 -15.07 10.91 16.64
C GLN A 98 -15.87 9.63 16.36
N HIS A 99 -15.21 8.61 15.82
CA HIS A 99 -15.80 7.33 15.44
C HIS A 99 -14.92 6.19 15.93
N ALA A 100 -15.55 5.14 16.42
CA ALA A 100 -14.91 3.87 16.74
C ALA A 100 -15.94 2.76 16.55
N PRO A 101 -15.54 1.53 16.13
CA PRO A 101 -16.49 0.44 16.05
C PRO A 101 -16.96 0.04 17.44
N ASP A 102 -18.20 -0.44 17.56
CA ASP A 102 -18.74 -0.93 18.82
C ASP A 102 -18.10 -2.27 19.23
N ALA A 103 -17.72 -3.08 18.23
CA ALA A 103 -16.89 -4.26 18.39
C ALA A 103 -16.02 -4.51 17.14
N VAL A 104 -14.91 -5.20 17.34
CA VAL A 104 -14.07 -5.76 16.29
C VAL A 104 -14.34 -7.26 16.23
N ILE A 105 -14.65 -7.79 15.06
CA ILE A 105 -14.88 -9.21 14.84
C ILE A 105 -13.86 -9.74 13.85
N VAL A 106 -13.10 -10.77 14.23
CA VAL A 106 -12.11 -11.39 13.35
C VAL A 106 -12.74 -12.56 12.60
N ALA A 107 -12.75 -12.50 11.27
CA ALA A 107 -13.24 -13.58 10.43
C ALA A 107 -12.09 -14.44 9.90
N ASP A 108 -12.27 -15.76 9.91
CA ASP A 108 -11.31 -16.78 9.48
C ASP A 108 -11.75 -17.61 8.28
N SER A 109 -13.01 -17.43 7.85
CA SER A 109 -13.59 -18.24 6.77
C SER A 109 -14.77 -17.56 6.08
N GLY A 110 -14.98 -17.91 4.82
CA GLY A 110 -16.13 -17.42 4.04
C GLY A 110 -17.49 -17.73 4.67
N PRO A 111 -17.74 -18.98 5.12
CA PRO A 111 -19.00 -19.30 5.80
C PRO A 111 -19.27 -18.46 7.06
N ARG A 112 -18.23 -18.15 7.84
CA ARG A 112 -18.37 -17.27 9.02
C ARG A 112 -18.69 -15.84 8.60
N ILE A 113 -18.02 -15.29 7.57
CA ILE A 113 -18.37 -13.98 7.01
C ILE A 113 -19.84 -13.93 6.59
N ALA A 114 -20.31 -14.94 5.86
CA ALA A 114 -21.71 -14.99 5.41
C ALA A 114 -22.69 -14.96 6.59
N ALA A 115 -22.46 -15.77 7.61
CA ALA A 115 -23.30 -15.81 8.81
C ALA A 115 -23.30 -14.46 9.57
N ILE A 116 -22.14 -13.80 9.69
CA ILE A 116 -22.03 -12.50 10.32
C ILE A 116 -22.79 -11.44 9.52
N LEU A 117 -22.63 -11.39 8.20
CA LEU A 117 -23.31 -10.41 7.34
C LEU A 117 -24.82 -10.57 7.34
N GLU A 118 -25.33 -11.82 7.31
CA GLU A 118 -26.75 -12.12 7.42
C GLU A 118 -27.32 -11.67 8.78
N ALA A 119 -26.60 -11.95 9.87
CA ALA A 119 -26.99 -11.52 11.21
C ALA A 119 -26.99 -9.99 11.32
N CYS A 120 -25.97 -9.31 10.81
CA CYS A 120 -25.88 -7.85 10.81
C CYS A 120 -27.02 -7.20 10.01
N ALA A 121 -27.32 -7.71 8.81
CA ALA A 121 -28.43 -7.22 8.01
C ALA A 121 -29.79 -7.37 8.74
N SER A 122 -29.99 -8.51 9.42
CA SER A 122 -31.21 -8.79 10.18
C SER A 122 -31.31 -7.95 11.46
N ALA A 123 -30.20 -7.50 12.02
CA ALA A 123 -30.12 -6.77 13.27
C ALA A 123 -29.97 -5.25 13.09
N GLY A 124 -29.84 -4.75 11.85
CA GLY A 124 -29.58 -3.34 11.59
C GLY A 124 -28.19 -2.89 12.07
N VAL A 125 -27.17 -3.75 11.94
CA VAL A 125 -25.78 -3.47 12.32
C VAL A 125 -24.96 -3.12 11.08
N ALA A 126 -24.28 -1.97 11.10
CA ALA A 126 -23.36 -1.59 10.04
C ALA A 126 -22.06 -2.42 10.11
N VAL A 127 -21.49 -2.76 8.95
CA VAL A 127 -20.27 -3.55 8.85
C VAL A 127 -19.23 -2.79 8.04
N VAL A 128 -18.04 -2.60 8.61
CA VAL A 128 -16.88 -2.03 7.93
C VAL A 128 -15.82 -3.12 7.75
N PRO A 129 -15.61 -3.63 6.53
CA PRO A 129 -14.52 -4.60 6.28
C PRO A 129 -13.16 -3.95 6.53
N PHE A 130 -12.30 -4.65 7.29
CA PHE A 130 -10.99 -4.14 7.66
C PHE A 130 -9.90 -5.13 7.25
N GLY A 131 -8.86 -4.63 6.56
CA GLY A 131 -7.70 -5.41 6.17
C GLY A 131 -6.45 -4.98 6.92
N GLY A 132 -5.67 -4.07 6.33
CA GLY A 132 -4.46 -3.52 6.93
C GLY A 132 -4.60 -2.10 7.47
N GLY A 133 -5.80 -1.52 7.52
CA GLY A 133 -6.04 -0.18 8.04
C GLY A 133 -5.33 0.95 7.25
N SER A 134 -4.84 0.70 6.05
CA SER A 134 -4.00 1.63 5.28
C SER A 134 -4.77 2.57 4.35
N SER A 135 -6.10 2.60 4.41
CA SER A 135 -6.94 3.50 3.62
C SER A 135 -6.59 4.96 3.88
N VAL A 136 -6.52 5.77 2.83
CA VAL A 136 -6.28 7.22 2.91
C VAL A 136 -7.49 8.04 2.46
N VAL A 137 -8.64 7.38 2.28
CA VAL A 137 -9.89 7.99 1.79
C VAL A 137 -11.06 7.81 2.77
N GLY A 138 -10.78 7.39 4.01
CA GLY A 138 -11.79 7.16 5.03
C GLY A 138 -12.58 5.85 4.87
N GLY A 139 -12.14 4.94 3.99
CA GLY A 139 -12.85 3.69 3.67
C GLY A 139 -12.98 2.69 4.82
N VAL A 140 -12.24 2.89 5.91
CA VAL A 140 -12.31 2.05 7.12
C VAL A 140 -12.86 2.78 8.34
N THR A 141 -13.31 4.03 8.18
CA THR A 141 -13.92 4.79 9.29
C THR A 141 -15.28 4.19 9.64
N PRO A 142 -15.51 3.79 10.91
CA PRO A 142 -16.73 3.09 11.30
C PRO A 142 -17.90 4.05 11.48
N LEU A 143 -18.49 4.47 10.37
CA LEU A 143 -19.67 5.32 10.38
C LEU A 143 -20.91 4.44 10.56
N LYS A 144 -21.61 4.65 11.70
CA LYS A 144 -22.82 3.91 12.02
C LYS A 144 -24.00 4.30 11.12
N GLY A 145 -24.08 5.56 10.68
CA GLY A 145 -25.24 6.05 9.92
C GLY A 145 -26.52 5.90 10.72
N ASP A 146 -27.58 5.39 10.06
CA ASP A 146 -28.88 5.13 10.65
C ASP A 146 -29.01 3.74 11.33
N HIS A 147 -27.90 2.99 11.42
CA HIS A 147 -27.88 1.67 12.08
C HIS A 147 -27.76 1.76 13.61
N GLU A 148 -28.17 0.71 14.28
CA GLU A 148 -28.17 0.63 15.75
C GLU A 148 -26.74 0.60 16.32
N SER A 149 -25.85 -0.17 15.66
CA SER A 149 -24.43 -0.29 16.01
C SER A 149 -23.57 -0.48 14.78
N VAL A 150 -22.24 -0.41 14.93
CA VAL A 150 -21.26 -0.62 13.85
C VAL A 150 -20.14 -1.55 14.30
N ILE A 151 -19.85 -2.57 13.50
CA ILE A 151 -18.70 -3.44 13.74
C ILE A 151 -17.61 -3.22 12.69
N SER A 152 -16.35 -3.41 13.10
CA SER A 152 -15.24 -3.61 12.18
C SER A 152 -15.02 -5.11 11.98
N LEU A 153 -15.10 -5.58 10.74
CA LEU A 153 -14.90 -6.99 10.38
C LEU A 153 -13.47 -7.18 9.89
N ASP A 154 -12.58 -7.60 10.81
CA ASP A 154 -11.17 -7.83 10.53
C ASP A 154 -10.97 -9.15 9.78
N LEU A 155 -10.32 -9.07 8.61
CA LEU A 155 -10.07 -10.19 7.72
C LEU A 155 -8.69 -10.85 7.95
N ALA A 156 -7.96 -10.50 8.99
CA ALA A 156 -6.61 -11.01 9.28
C ALA A 156 -6.53 -12.54 9.40
N GLY A 157 -7.66 -13.21 9.69
CA GLY A 157 -7.76 -14.67 9.73
C GLY A 157 -7.72 -15.36 8.35
N LEU A 158 -7.95 -14.64 7.27
CA LEU A 158 -8.03 -15.19 5.91
C LEU A 158 -6.64 -15.26 5.26
N ARG A 159 -5.85 -16.30 5.55
CA ARG A 159 -4.42 -16.41 5.20
C ARG A 159 -4.08 -17.55 4.24
N GLY A 160 -5.06 -18.15 3.58
CA GLY A 160 -4.85 -19.27 2.65
C GLY A 160 -4.06 -18.87 1.40
N ILE A 161 -3.32 -19.82 0.85
CA ILE A 161 -2.65 -19.72 -0.46
C ILE A 161 -2.76 -21.03 -1.21
N GLU A 162 -3.20 -20.97 -2.45
CA GLU A 162 -3.19 -22.06 -3.40
C GLU A 162 -2.52 -21.58 -4.68
N VAL A 163 -1.52 -22.32 -5.20
CA VAL A 163 -0.76 -21.95 -6.41
C VAL A 163 -0.99 -22.98 -7.49
N ASP A 164 -1.38 -22.53 -8.68
CA ASP A 164 -1.37 -23.30 -9.92
C ASP A 164 -0.18 -22.82 -10.76
N ASP A 165 0.91 -23.59 -10.72
CA ASP A 165 2.15 -23.32 -11.45
C ASP A 165 2.01 -23.49 -12.98
N ARG A 166 1.02 -24.26 -13.40
CA ARG A 166 0.74 -24.51 -14.82
C ARG A 166 0.01 -23.33 -15.46
N SER A 167 -0.98 -22.79 -14.76
CA SER A 167 -1.75 -21.62 -15.22
C SER A 167 -1.09 -20.30 -14.84
N LEU A 168 -0.06 -20.32 -13.99
CA LEU A 168 0.60 -19.15 -13.40
C LEU A 168 -0.43 -18.26 -12.66
N THR A 169 -1.25 -18.87 -11.82
CA THR A 169 -2.23 -18.20 -10.99
C THR A 169 -2.08 -18.62 -9.53
N ALA A 170 -2.53 -17.77 -8.63
CA ALA A 170 -2.62 -18.10 -7.21
C ALA A 170 -3.92 -17.58 -6.63
N LYS A 171 -4.57 -18.37 -5.77
CA LYS A 171 -5.65 -17.93 -4.91
C LYS A 171 -5.06 -17.49 -3.58
N LEU A 172 -5.30 -16.26 -3.21
CA LEU A 172 -4.73 -15.63 -2.02
C LEU A 172 -5.85 -15.18 -1.08
N GLY A 173 -5.76 -15.55 0.18
CA GLY A 173 -6.65 -15.07 1.23
C GLY A 173 -6.53 -13.55 1.42
N ALA A 174 -7.67 -12.90 1.60
CA ALA A 174 -7.77 -11.44 1.67
C ALA A 174 -6.98 -10.82 2.82
N GLY A 175 -6.76 -11.55 3.91
CA GLY A 175 -6.03 -11.10 5.10
C GLY A 175 -4.51 -11.20 5.00
N LEU A 176 -3.94 -11.79 3.95
CA LEU A 176 -2.49 -11.79 3.74
C LEU A 176 -1.99 -10.37 3.46
N ARG A 177 -0.96 -9.93 4.19
CA ARG A 177 -0.24 -8.70 3.86
C ARG A 177 0.67 -8.91 2.65
N GLY A 178 1.05 -7.81 1.98
CA GLY A 178 1.94 -7.85 0.82
C GLY A 178 3.22 -8.67 1.04
N PRO A 179 4.02 -8.42 2.11
CA PRO A 179 5.22 -9.21 2.41
C PRO A 179 4.93 -10.70 2.67
N GLU A 180 3.83 -11.02 3.34
CA GLU A 180 3.44 -12.41 3.61
C GLU A 180 3.09 -13.16 2.31
N ALA A 181 2.31 -12.53 1.43
CA ALA A 181 1.95 -13.09 0.14
C ALA A 181 3.18 -13.30 -0.76
N GLU A 182 4.08 -12.31 -0.83
CA GLU A 182 5.33 -12.41 -1.60
C GLU A 182 6.26 -13.50 -1.05
N ALA A 183 6.40 -13.64 0.27
CA ALA A 183 7.20 -14.69 0.89
C ALA A 183 6.67 -16.08 0.55
N LEU A 184 5.37 -16.31 0.71
CA LEU A 184 4.71 -17.59 0.39
C LEU A 184 4.78 -17.95 -1.10
N LEU A 185 4.71 -16.96 -1.99
CA LEU A 185 4.90 -17.15 -3.42
C LEU A 185 6.37 -17.44 -3.76
N ALA A 186 7.30 -16.72 -3.11
CA ALA A 186 8.74 -16.87 -3.36
C ALA A 186 9.25 -18.27 -2.98
N GLU A 187 8.73 -18.87 -1.91
CA GLU A 187 9.00 -20.28 -1.54
C GLU A 187 8.68 -21.27 -2.65
N ARG A 188 7.76 -20.89 -3.55
CA ARG A 188 7.33 -21.69 -4.71
C ARG A 188 7.96 -21.21 -6.03
N GLY A 189 8.87 -20.23 -5.97
CA GLY A 189 9.57 -19.67 -7.14
C GLY A 189 8.78 -18.61 -7.91
N PHE A 190 7.76 -18.00 -7.30
CA PHE A 190 6.88 -17.02 -7.92
C PHE A 190 6.89 -15.67 -7.20
N THR A 191 6.34 -14.66 -7.84
CA THR A 191 6.08 -13.31 -7.30
C THR A 191 4.77 -12.77 -7.87
N LEU A 192 4.08 -11.97 -7.08
CA LEU A 192 2.97 -11.13 -7.53
C LEU A 192 3.50 -9.86 -8.23
N GLY A 193 4.61 -9.33 -7.75
CA GLY A 193 5.25 -8.13 -8.30
C GLY A 193 4.50 -6.84 -7.99
N HIS A 194 3.61 -6.86 -7.01
CA HIS A 194 2.79 -5.72 -6.63
C HIS A 194 3.34 -5.05 -5.37
N TYR A 195 3.93 -3.86 -5.53
CA TYR A 195 4.63 -3.14 -4.46
C TYR A 195 4.08 -1.72 -4.30
N PRO A 196 2.86 -1.52 -3.73
CA PRO A 196 2.36 -0.19 -3.41
C PRO A 196 3.16 0.44 -2.27
N GLN A 197 2.97 1.75 -2.02
CA GLN A 197 3.62 2.43 -0.90
C GLN A 197 3.20 1.81 0.46
N SER A 198 1.98 1.30 0.54
CA SER A 198 1.41 0.62 1.72
C SER A 198 1.75 -0.87 1.82
N PHE A 199 2.70 -1.38 1.04
CA PHE A 199 3.02 -2.81 0.88
C PHE A 199 3.16 -3.57 2.20
N GLU A 200 3.80 -2.96 3.20
CA GLU A 200 4.15 -3.64 4.45
C GLU A 200 2.94 -4.03 5.29
N TYR A 201 1.87 -3.22 5.28
CA TYR A 201 0.68 -3.42 6.12
C TYR A 201 -0.61 -3.68 5.35
N ALA A 202 -0.72 -3.18 4.11
CA ALA A 202 -1.91 -3.42 3.30
C ALA A 202 -2.05 -4.89 2.90
N THR A 203 -3.29 -5.35 2.83
CA THR A 203 -3.63 -6.75 2.57
C THR A 203 -4.09 -6.99 1.14
N ILE A 204 -4.07 -8.25 0.71
CA ILE A 204 -4.52 -8.69 -0.62
C ILE A 204 -5.96 -8.26 -0.89
N GLY A 205 -6.87 -8.43 0.08
CA GLY A 205 -8.25 -7.94 -0.05
C GLY A 205 -8.34 -6.42 -0.17
N GLY A 206 -7.50 -5.70 0.59
CA GLY A 206 -7.36 -4.25 0.49
C GLY A 206 -6.83 -3.81 -0.88
N PHE A 207 -5.84 -4.49 -1.45
CA PHE A 207 -5.37 -4.20 -2.80
C PHE A 207 -6.47 -4.34 -3.85
N ALA A 208 -7.31 -5.38 -3.74
CA ALA A 208 -8.46 -5.58 -4.63
C ALA A 208 -9.53 -4.50 -4.43
N ALA A 209 -9.89 -4.22 -3.17
CA ALA A 209 -10.94 -3.26 -2.81
C ALA A 209 -10.62 -1.83 -3.25
N THR A 210 -9.33 -1.46 -3.37
CA THR A 210 -8.89 -0.09 -3.70
C THR A 210 -8.32 0.07 -5.11
N ARG A 211 -8.31 -0.96 -5.94
CA ARG A 211 -7.61 -0.97 -7.25
C ARG A 211 -6.15 -0.52 -7.12
N SER A 212 -5.46 -1.06 -6.13
CA SER A 212 -4.12 -0.63 -5.74
C SER A 212 -3.16 -0.53 -6.92
N ALA A 213 -2.38 0.55 -6.97
CA ALA A 213 -1.27 0.74 -7.88
C ALA A 213 0.05 0.66 -7.11
N GLY A 214 1.03 -0.01 -7.68
CA GLY A 214 2.35 -0.19 -7.06
C GLY A 214 3.46 0.44 -7.90
N GLN A 215 4.63 0.54 -7.31
CA GLN A 215 5.81 1.16 -7.93
C GLN A 215 6.32 0.37 -9.14
N SER A 216 5.99 -0.92 -9.22
CA SER A 216 6.34 -1.82 -10.34
C SER A 216 5.17 -2.01 -11.33
N SER A 217 4.11 -1.21 -11.23
CA SER A 217 2.91 -1.37 -12.06
C SER A 217 3.13 -1.11 -13.54
N SER A 218 4.17 -0.35 -13.93
CA SER A 218 4.53 -0.17 -15.34
C SER A 218 4.94 -1.48 -16.03
N GLY A 219 5.51 -2.44 -15.30
CA GLY A 219 5.88 -3.75 -15.82
C GLY A 219 4.98 -4.90 -15.42
N TYR A 220 4.55 -4.93 -14.16
CA TYR A 220 3.71 -6.03 -13.65
C TYR A 220 2.21 -5.76 -13.83
N GLY A 221 1.80 -4.52 -13.95
CA GLY A 221 0.41 -4.08 -13.96
C GLY A 221 -0.04 -3.58 -12.60
N ARG A 222 -1.21 -2.91 -12.57
CA ARG A 222 -1.90 -2.58 -11.33
C ARG A 222 -2.60 -3.83 -10.78
N PHE A 223 -3.01 -3.79 -9.51
CA PHE A 223 -3.61 -4.97 -8.88
C PHE A 223 -4.88 -5.44 -9.60
N ASP A 224 -5.73 -4.52 -10.04
CA ASP A 224 -6.92 -4.82 -10.83
C ASP A 224 -6.60 -5.62 -12.10
N SER A 225 -5.50 -5.33 -12.77
CA SER A 225 -5.05 -6.09 -13.93
C SER A 225 -4.42 -7.45 -13.59
N LEU A 226 -4.02 -7.66 -12.33
CA LEU A 226 -3.52 -8.96 -11.86
C LEU A 226 -4.65 -9.89 -11.44
N VAL A 227 -5.79 -9.36 -10.99
CA VAL A 227 -6.95 -10.15 -10.60
C VAL A 227 -7.51 -10.93 -11.78
N SER A 228 -7.56 -12.24 -11.68
CA SER A 228 -8.21 -13.13 -12.64
C SER A 228 -9.64 -13.47 -12.25
N SER A 229 -9.90 -13.64 -10.96
CA SER A 229 -11.22 -13.91 -10.39
C SER A 229 -11.31 -13.32 -8.99
N ILE A 230 -12.52 -13.06 -8.53
CA ILE A 230 -12.78 -12.52 -7.20
C ILE A 230 -14.05 -13.12 -6.62
N ARG A 231 -14.03 -13.42 -5.34
CA ARG A 231 -15.22 -13.76 -4.57
C ARG A 231 -15.67 -12.55 -3.76
N LEU A 232 -16.97 -12.41 -3.62
CA LEU A 232 -17.62 -11.40 -2.79
C LEU A 232 -18.71 -12.06 -1.98
N ILE A 233 -18.73 -11.84 -0.68
CA ILE A 233 -19.79 -12.30 0.23
C ILE A 233 -20.63 -11.09 0.62
N THR A 234 -21.93 -11.20 0.45
CA THR A 234 -22.93 -10.19 0.78
C THR A 234 -23.98 -10.79 1.71
N PRO A 235 -24.84 -9.98 2.35
CA PRO A 235 -25.97 -10.51 3.12
C PRO A 235 -26.94 -11.39 2.29
N GLU A 236 -27.02 -11.16 0.99
CA GLU A 236 -27.91 -11.89 0.06
C GLU A 236 -27.28 -13.17 -0.50
N GLY A 237 -26.00 -13.42 -0.25
CA GLY A 237 -25.28 -14.58 -0.74
C GLY A 237 -23.90 -14.30 -1.27
N GLU A 238 -23.33 -15.26 -1.99
CA GLU A 238 -21.98 -15.22 -2.54
C GLU A 238 -22.01 -14.97 -4.06
N LEU A 239 -21.20 -14.03 -4.51
CA LEU A 239 -20.83 -13.81 -5.90
C LEU A 239 -19.43 -14.34 -6.15
N SER A 240 -19.27 -15.27 -7.11
CA SER A 240 -17.96 -15.73 -7.57
C SER A 240 -17.84 -15.47 -9.06
N THR A 241 -16.82 -14.74 -9.45
CA THR A 241 -16.56 -14.44 -10.87
C THR A 241 -15.80 -15.57 -11.54
N LEU A 242 -15.87 -15.67 -12.87
CA LEU A 242 -15.19 -16.71 -13.61
C LEU A 242 -13.65 -16.49 -13.56
N SER A 243 -12.90 -17.54 -13.27
CA SER A 243 -11.43 -17.53 -13.32
C SER A 243 -10.94 -17.71 -14.77
N THR A 244 -11.22 -16.72 -15.61
CA THR A 244 -10.79 -16.70 -17.02
C THR A 244 -10.12 -15.37 -17.33
N PRO A 245 -9.05 -15.35 -18.14
CA PRO A 245 -8.36 -14.10 -18.50
C PRO A 245 -9.29 -13.08 -19.13
N HIS A 246 -10.09 -13.50 -20.09
CA HIS A 246 -11.10 -12.71 -20.78
C HIS A 246 -12.28 -13.58 -21.16
N THR A 247 -13.48 -12.98 -21.15
CA THR A 247 -14.71 -13.63 -21.63
C THR A 247 -15.34 -12.75 -22.71
N SER A 248 -16.06 -13.35 -23.62
CA SER A 248 -16.95 -12.64 -24.56
C SER A 248 -18.34 -12.35 -23.98
N ILE A 249 -18.56 -12.72 -22.72
CA ILE A 249 -19.81 -12.51 -22.00
C ILE A 249 -19.65 -11.34 -21.06
N GLY A 250 -20.54 -10.38 -21.12
CA GLY A 250 -20.60 -9.24 -20.20
C GLY A 250 -21.91 -9.27 -19.38
N PRO A 251 -22.02 -8.40 -18.35
CA PRO A 251 -21.00 -7.48 -17.85
C PRO A 251 -19.89 -8.19 -17.07
N ALA A 252 -18.68 -7.59 -17.06
CA ALA A 252 -17.56 -8.11 -16.30
C ALA A 252 -17.71 -7.76 -14.81
N LEU A 253 -18.37 -8.61 -14.04
CA LEU A 253 -18.69 -8.40 -12.62
C LEU A 253 -17.42 -8.21 -11.77
N ARG A 254 -16.29 -8.82 -12.14
CA ARG A 254 -14.99 -8.57 -11.53
C ARG A 254 -14.67 -7.07 -11.48
N GLU A 255 -14.91 -6.33 -12.57
CA GLU A 255 -14.63 -4.89 -12.64
C GLU A 255 -15.57 -4.05 -11.76
N VAL A 256 -16.71 -4.59 -11.38
CA VAL A 256 -17.64 -3.95 -10.43
C VAL A 256 -17.15 -4.13 -8.99
N VAL A 257 -16.64 -5.33 -8.66
CA VAL A 257 -16.19 -5.68 -7.30
C VAL A 257 -14.82 -5.05 -6.99
N VAL A 258 -13.87 -5.13 -7.94
CA VAL A 258 -12.54 -4.54 -7.76
C VAL A 258 -12.64 -3.00 -7.72
N GLY A 259 -12.20 -2.41 -6.62
CA GLY A 259 -12.31 -0.97 -6.39
C GLY A 259 -13.62 -0.53 -5.74
N SER A 260 -14.38 -1.48 -5.16
CA SER A 260 -15.64 -1.18 -4.46
C SER A 260 -15.47 -0.66 -3.03
N GLU A 261 -14.25 -0.59 -2.51
CA GLU A 261 -13.92 -0.07 -1.16
C GLU A 261 -14.74 -0.71 -0.02
N GLY A 262 -15.19 -1.97 -0.22
CA GLY A 262 -15.98 -2.69 0.77
C GLY A 262 -17.48 -2.41 0.79
N ILE A 263 -17.98 -1.48 -0.04
CA ILE A 263 -19.42 -1.09 -0.04
C ILE A 263 -20.36 -2.16 -0.62
N LEU A 264 -19.85 -3.08 -1.42
CA LEU A 264 -20.67 -4.13 -2.04
C LEU A 264 -20.70 -5.44 -1.23
N GLY A 265 -19.80 -5.58 -0.26
CA GLY A 265 -19.64 -6.80 0.53
C GLY A 265 -18.18 -7.04 0.90
N VAL A 266 -17.90 -8.24 1.37
CA VAL A 266 -16.58 -8.66 1.87
C VAL A 266 -15.90 -9.57 0.86
N ILE A 267 -14.64 -9.28 0.54
CA ILE A 267 -13.78 -10.08 -0.34
C ILE A 267 -12.99 -11.08 0.54
N PRO A 268 -13.29 -12.39 0.52
CA PRO A 268 -12.58 -13.37 1.34
C PRO A 268 -11.26 -13.85 0.72
N ASP A 269 -11.19 -13.93 -0.58
CA ASP A 269 -10.02 -14.35 -1.36
C ASP A 269 -10.07 -13.78 -2.78
N VAL A 270 -8.90 -13.78 -3.44
CA VAL A 270 -8.69 -13.25 -4.79
C VAL A 270 -7.82 -14.22 -5.57
N ASP A 271 -8.24 -14.60 -6.77
CA ASP A 271 -7.38 -15.30 -7.73
C ASP A 271 -6.58 -14.26 -8.52
N VAL A 272 -5.27 -14.40 -8.51
CA VAL A 272 -4.35 -13.45 -9.16
C VAL A 272 -3.40 -14.14 -10.11
N ARG A 273 -2.96 -13.42 -11.14
CA ARG A 273 -1.86 -13.86 -12.01
C ARG A 273 -0.53 -13.65 -11.28
N ILE A 274 0.30 -14.68 -11.30
CA ILE A 274 1.64 -14.66 -10.75
C ILE A 274 2.68 -14.82 -11.85
N ARG A 275 3.94 -14.54 -11.55
CA ARG A 275 5.05 -14.68 -12.48
C ARG A 275 6.21 -15.41 -11.80
N PRO A 276 7.07 -16.13 -12.56
CA PRO A 276 8.31 -16.66 -12.00
C PRO A 276 9.15 -15.55 -11.39
N LEU A 277 9.85 -15.85 -10.30
CA LEU A 277 10.80 -14.91 -9.69
C LEU A 277 11.81 -14.42 -10.74
N PRO A 278 12.09 -13.12 -10.81
CA PRO A 278 13.05 -12.58 -11.75
C PRO A 278 14.47 -13.08 -11.43
N ALA A 279 15.12 -13.72 -12.43
CA ALA A 279 16.49 -14.19 -12.31
C ALA A 279 17.53 -13.05 -12.31
N ALA A 280 17.14 -11.87 -12.77
CA ALA A 280 17.97 -10.67 -12.75
C ALA A 280 17.13 -9.44 -12.41
N ARG A 281 17.72 -8.57 -11.60
CA ARG A 281 17.17 -7.25 -11.25
C ARG A 281 18.23 -6.20 -11.47
N ARG A 282 17.82 -5.02 -11.97
CA ARG A 282 18.74 -3.90 -12.19
C ARG A 282 17.98 -2.59 -12.01
N TYR A 283 18.47 -1.75 -11.12
CA TYR A 283 17.93 -0.42 -10.87
C TYR A 283 18.97 0.63 -11.20
N GLU A 284 18.55 1.72 -11.84
CA GLU A 284 19.40 2.79 -12.32
C GLU A 284 18.75 4.14 -12.08
N ALA A 285 19.58 5.16 -11.90
CA ALA A 285 19.12 6.53 -11.83
C ALA A 285 19.72 7.36 -12.98
N TRP A 286 18.91 8.31 -13.43
CA TRP A 286 19.23 9.28 -14.46
C TRP A 286 18.75 10.65 -14.00
N ILE A 287 19.29 11.72 -14.58
CA ILE A 287 18.76 13.06 -14.43
C ILE A 287 18.52 13.65 -15.81
N VAL A 288 17.37 14.25 -16.01
CA VAL A 288 16.96 14.96 -17.22
C VAL A 288 16.91 16.46 -16.95
N GLU A 289 16.64 17.27 -17.96
CA GLU A 289 16.68 18.72 -17.89
C GLU A 289 15.69 19.28 -16.86
N ASP A 290 14.42 18.81 -16.96
CA ASP A 290 13.32 19.18 -16.10
C ASP A 290 12.26 18.07 -16.07
N PHE A 291 11.19 18.30 -15.34
CA PHE A 291 10.07 17.35 -15.21
C PHE A 291 9.36 17.12 -16.55
N GLU A 292 9.19 18.14 -17.39
CA GLU A 292 8.53 18.03 -18.69
C GLU A 292 9.30 17.11 -19.63
N ALA A 293 10.63 17.27 -19.71
CA ALA A 293 11.49 16.35 -20.46
C ALA A 293 11.38 14.90 -19.95
N GLY A 294 11.30 14.70 -18.64
CA GLY A 294 11.05 13.40 -18.03
C GLY A 294 9.72 12.80 -18.43
N CYS A 295 8.65 13.58 -18.41
CA CYS A 295 7.31 13.19 -18.83
C CYS A 295 7.26 12.80 -20.31
N GLU A 296 7.92 13.56 -21.19
CA GLU A 296 8.00 13.25 -22.63
C GLU A 296 8.72 11.93 -22.91
N ILE A 297 9.79 11.63 -22.19
CA ILE A 297 10.48 10.34 -22.27
C ILE A 297 9.52 9.20 -21.87
N VAL A 298 8.83 9.34 -20.72
CA VAL A 298 7.87 8.32 -20.25
C VAL A 298 6.73 8.15 -21.24
N ARG A 299 6.18 9.24 -21.77
CA ARG A 299 5.14 9.22 -22.80
C ARG A 299 5.59 8.46 -24.04
N GLY A 300 6.80 8.75 -24.54
CA GLY A 300 7.35 8.06 -25.71
C GLY A 300 7.54 6.56 -25.48
N LEU A 301 8.03 6.17 -24.30
CA LEU A 301 8.17 4.76 -23.93
C LEU A 301 6.81 4.06 -23.80
N ALA A 302 5.83 4.73 -23.20
CA ALA A 302 4.48 4.19 -23.01
C ALA A 302 3.77 3.97 -24.37
N GLN A 303 3.82 4.96 -25.25
CA GLN A 303 3.22 4.87 -26.58
C GLN A 303 3.90 3.83 -27.50
N ALA A 304 5.17 3.53 -27.23
CA ALA A 304 5.93 2.51 -27.95
C ALA A 304 5.83 1.10 -27.31
N ASP A 305 5.04 0.95 -26.23
CA ASP A 305 4.91 -0.28 -25.44
C ASP A 305 6.27 -0.82 -24.93
N ARG A 306 7.13 0.10 -24.45
CA ARG A 306 8.50 -0.17 -23.99
C ARG A 306 8.80 0.28 -22.57
N LEU A 307 7.75 0.44 -21.76
CA LEU A 307 7.96 0.78 -20.34
C LEU A 307 8.80 -0.30 -19.66
N PRO A 308 9.79 0.08 -18.83
CA PRO A 308 10.51 -0.88 -18.00
C PRO A 308 9.62 -1.36 -16.85
N THR A 309 10.12 -2.29 -16.03
CA THR A 309 9.38 -2.78 -14.85
C THR A 309 9.03 -1.66 -13.90
N ILE A 310 9.95 -0.72 -13.74
CA ILE A 310 9.78 0.49 -12.91
C ILE A 310 10.27 1.69 -13.71
N ILE A 311 9.45 2.73 -13.76
CA ILE A 311 9.88 4.06 -14.20
C ILE A 311 9.19 5.10 -13.34
N ARG A 312 9.98 6.01 -12.79
CA ARG A 312 9.52 7.12 -11.95
C ARG A 312 10.27 8.38 -12.35
N VAL A 313 9.54 9.45 -12.49
CA VAL A 313 10.09 10.81 -12.66
C VAL A 313 9.70 11.61 -11.43
N SER A 314 10.67 12.20 -10.76
CA SER A 314 10.48 13.17 -9.69
C SER A 314 10.53 14.58 -10.29
N ASP A 315 9.67 15.47 -9.80
CA ASP A 315 9.77 16.88 -10.16
C ASP A 315 11.05 17.55 -9.59
N ASP A 316 11.26 18.80 -9.91
CA ASP A 316 12.47 19.52 -9.53
C ASP A 316 12.59 19.64 -8.00
N SER A 317 11.47 19.90 -7.30
CA SER A 317 11.43 20.02 -5.84
C SER A 317 11.67 18.69 -5.14
N GLU A 318 11.01 17.61 -5.58
CA GLU A 318 11.23 16.26 -5.07
C GLU A 318 12.67 15.80 -5.37
N THR A 319 13.21 16.13 -6.55
CA THR A 319 14.58 15.81 -6.93
C THR A 319 15.58 16.52 -6.02
N GLU A 320 15.38 17.80 -5.72
CA GLU A 320 16.22 18.54 -4.78
C GLU A 320 16.23 17.89 -3.39
N VAL A 321 15.05 17.54 -2.87
CA VAL A 321 14.92 16.85 -1.58
C VAL A 321 15.63 15.50 -1.60
N ASN A 322 15.38 14.68 -2.61
CA ASN A 322 15.99 13.35 -2.74
C ASN A 322 17.53 13.44 -2.84
N LEU A 323 18.07 14.41 -3.59
CA LEU A 323 19.50 14.63 -3.70
C LEU A 323 20.10 15.18 -2.39
N ALA A 324 19.39 16.06 -1.69
CA ALA A 324 19.84 16.57 -0.40
C ALA A 324 19.93 15.46 0.66
N MET A 325 18.98 14.53 0.65
CA MET A 325 18.97 13.37 1.56
C MET A 325 19.99 12.29 1.18
N ALA A 326 20.20 12.05 -0.11
CA ALA A 326 21.05 10.96 -0.61
C ALA A 326 22.54 11.32 -0.70
N LEU A 327 22.87 12.58 -0.89
CA LEU A 327 24.26 13.02 -1.08
C LEU A 327 24.98 13.18 0.25
N PRO A 328 26.21 12.65 0.37
CA PRO A 328 27.01 12.87 1.56
C PRO A 328 27.33 14.37 1.72
N SER A 329 27.36 14.83 2.96
CA SER A 329 27.84 16.16 3.29
C SER A 329 29.33 16.32 2.97
N GLY A 330 29.74 17.53 2.56
CA GLY A 330 31.16 17.89 2.33
C GLY A 330 31.58 17.81 0.86
N ALA A 331 32.87 17.53 0.63
CA ALA A 331 33.53 17.65 -0.68
C ALA A 331 32.89 16.75 -1.77
N ALA A 332 32.49 15.56 -1.43
CA ALA A 332 31.89 14.60 -2.39
C ALA A 332 30.54 15.10 -2.93
N GLY A 333 29.65 15.58 -2.05
CA GLY A 333 28.37 16.15 -2.47
C GLY A 333 28.56 17.45 -3.28
N SER A 334 29.52 18.28 -2.91
CA SER A 334 29.85 19.51 -3.66
C SER A 334 30.40 19.19 -5.05
N LEU A 335 31.25 18.17 -5.18
CA LEU A 335 31.79 17.71 -6.47
C LEU A 335 30.67 17.18 -7.36
N PHE A 336 29.72 16.41 -6.79
CA PHE A 336 28.57 15.88 -7.53
C PHE A 336 27.65 17.01 -8.02
N ARG A 337 27.32 18.00 -7.18
CA ARG A 337 26.56 19.20 -7.60
C ARG A 337 27.28 19.96 -8.72
N ARG A 338 28.59 20.15 -8.59
CA ARG A 338 29.40 20.78 -9.65
C ARG A 338 29.38 19.97 -10.95
N TYR A 339 29.41 18.64 -10.86
CA TYR A 339 29.24 17.76 -12.03
C TYR A 339 27.89 17.98 -12.71
N LEU A 340 26.77 17.99 -11.96
CA LEU A 340 25.44 18.25 -12.50
C LEU A 340 25.36 19.63 -13.16
N LYS A 341 25.93 20.65 -12.54
CA LYS A 341 26.02 22.02 -13.10
C LYS A 341 26.76 22.04 -14.43
N LEU A 342 27.92 21.39 -14.49
CA LEU A 342 28.69 21.29 -15.74
C LEU A 342 27.96 20.53 -16.85
N ARG A 343 27.04 19.66 -16.49
CA ARG A 343 26.19 18.92 -17.43
C ARG A 343 24.89 19.65 -17.78
N GLY A 344 24.67 20.86 -17.24
CA GLY A 344 23.45 21.63 -17.42
C GLY A 344 22.22 20.94 -16.79
N ARG A 345 22.41 20.27 -15.66
CA ARG A 345 21.38 19.50 -14.93
C ARG A 345 21.26 19.92 -13.46
N GLU A 346 21.69 21.12 -13.15
CA GLU A 346 21.40 21.77 -11.86
C GLU A 346 19.92 22.12 -11.82
N GLY A 347 19.15 21.54 -10.88
CA GLY A 347 17.69 21.67 -10.84
C GLY A 347 16.93 20.74 -11.79
N GLY A 348 17.58 19.73 -12.37
CA GLY A 348 16.92 18.77 -13.26
C GLY A 348 16.06 17.75 -12.51
N ALA A 349 15.23 17.01 -13.26
CA ALA A 349 14.34 15.98 -12.75
C ALA A 349 15.01 14.61 -12.67
N LEU A 350 14.87 13.93 -11.53
CA LEU A 350 15.40 12.58 -11.31
C LEU A 350 14.50 11.53 -11.97
N VAL A 351 15.11 10.61 -12.72
CA VAL A 351 14.41 9.46 -13.32
C VAL A 351 15.01 8.17 -12.75
N ILE A 352 14.17 7.38 -12.09
CA ILE A 352 14.52 6.04 -11.63
C ILE A 352 13.96 5.02 -12.62
N THR A 353 14.79 4.06 -13.02
CA THR A 353 14.39 2.93 -13.87
C THR A 353 14.76 1.61 -13.23
N GLY A 354 13.86 0.64 -13.28
CA GLY A 354 14.08 -0.71 -12.80
C GLY A 354 13.71 -1.76 -13.85
N TYR A 355 14.49 -2.79 -13.92
CA TYR A 355 14.35 -3.88 -14.88
C TYR A 355 14.42 -5.21 -14.15
N GLU A 356 13.43 -6.07 -14.34
CA GLU A 356 13.34 -7.37 -13.72
C GLU A 356 12.97 -8.44 -14.75
N GLY A 357 13.49 -9.67 -14.59
CA GLY A 357 13.19 -10.78 -15.48
C GLY A 357 14.39 -11.67 -15.77
N SER A 358 14.42 -12.29 -16.95
CA SER A 358 15.62 -13.02 -17.40
C SER A 358 16.76 -12.04 -17.72
N PRO A 359 18.04 -12.45 -17.59
CA PRO A 359 19.18 -11.58 -17.93
C PRO A 359 19.08 -10.95 -19.31
N ALA A 360 18.63 -11.72 -20.31
CA ALA A 360 18.46 -11.24 -21.68
C ALA A 360 17.33 -10.19 -21.80
N ALA A 361 16.20 -10.40 -21.09
CA ALA A 361 15.09 -9.44 -21.07
C ALA A 361 15.51 -8.13 -20.40
N VAL A 362 16.18 -8.21 -19.25
CA VAL A 362 16.73 -7.04 -18.52
C VAL A 362 17.70 -6.25 -19.42
N HIS A 363 18.61 -6.95 -20.14
CA HIS A 363 19.55 -6.29 -21.04
C HIS A 363 18.85 -5.57 -22.20
N ARG A 364 17.89 -6.19 -22.86
CA ARG A 364 17.12 -5.58 -23.96
C ARG A 364 16.33 -4.36 -23.52
N SER A 365 15.49 -4.54 -22.48
CA SER A 365 14.66 -3.44 -21.94
C SER A 365 15.51 -2.25 -21.53
N ARG A 366 16.60 -2.51 -20.79
CA ARG A 366 17.55 -1.47 -20.39
C ARG A 366 18.14 -0.72 -21.58
N SER A 367 18.55 -1.45 -22.62
CA SER A 367 19.18 -0.86 -23.81
C SER A 367 18.22 0.08 -24.55
N ASP A 368 16.96 -0.30 -24.65
CA ASP A 368 15.93 0.50 -25.33
C ASP A 368 15.57 1.74 -24.51
N VAL A 369 15.30 1.57 -23.20
CA VAL A 369 14.98 2.67 -22.29
C VAL A 369 16.16 3.65 -22.17
N ALA A 370 17.38 3.15 -21.98
CA ALA A 370 18.57 3.99 -21.90
C ALA A 370 18.83 4.79 -23.18
N ARG A 371 18.47 4.23 -24.34
CA ARG A 371 18.57 4.95 -25.63
C ARG A 371 17.58 6.12 -25.66
N GLU A 372 16.36 5.89 -25.22
CA GLU A 372 15.31 6.92 -25.19
C GLU A 372 15.63 8.04 -24.22
N ILE A 373 16.06 7.69 -22.99
CA ILE A 373 16.47 8.68 -21.99
C ILE A 373 17.64 9.53 -22.50
N ARG A 374 18.65 8.92 -23.18
CA ARG A 374 19.76 9.66 -23.75
C ARG A 374 19.34 10.60 -24.90
N ARG A 375 18.38 10.18 -25.73
CA ARG A 375 17.81 11.02 -26.79
C ARG A 375 17.11 12.24 -26.22
N GLY A 376 16.41 12.07 -25.08
CA GLY A 376 15.84 13.17 -24.31
C GLY A 376 16.84 13.94 -23.44
N GLY A 377 18.16 13.82 -23.72
CA GLY A 377 19.21 14.57 -23.01
C GLY A 377 19.53 14.07 -21.60
N GLY A 378 19.05 12.89 -21.21
CA GLY A 378 19.28 12.32 -19.88
C GLY A 378 20.74 11.94 -19.62
N VAL A 379 21.20 12.25 -18.41
CA VAL A 379 22.54 11.95 -17.89
C VAL A 379 22.46 10.79 -16.90
N TYR A 380 23.28 9.79 -17.10
CA TYR A 380 23.34 8.59 -16.26
C TYR A 380 23.99 8.87 -14.91
N LEU A 381 23.31 8.56 -13.82
CA LEU A 381 23.80 8.73 -12.43
C LEU A 381 24.30 7.41 -11.81
N GLY A 382 24.07 6.28 -12.48
CA GLY A 382 24.59 4.99 -12.03
C GLY A 382 23.57 4.07 -11.36
N GLN A 383 24.05 2.86 -11.00
CA GLN A 383 23.25 1.86 -10.31
C GLN A 383 23.18 2.12 -8.78
N ALA A 384 24.19 2.79 -8.22
CA ALA A 384 24.22 3.02 -6.77
C ALA A 384 23.00 3.84 -6.31
N ALA A 385 22.65 4.90 -7.05
CA ALA A 385 21.48 5.72 -6.78
C ALA A 385 20.17 4.93 -6.98
N GLY A 386 20.07 4.09 -8.04
CA GLY A 386 18.93 3.23 -8.26
C GLY A 386 18.74 2.18 -7.14
N LYS A 387 19.83 1.59 -6.64
CA LYS A 387 19.79 0.67 -5.49
C LYS A 387 19.45 1.39 -4.18
N GLY A 388 19.89 2.63 -4.02
CA GLY A 388 19.49 3.48 -2.89
C GLY A 388 17.99 3.67 -2.86
N TRP A 389 17.39 4.01 -4.01
CA TRP A 389 15.94 4.11 -4.15
C TRP A 389 15.24 2.77 -3.85
N GLU A 390 15.73 1.63 -4.36
CA GLU A 390 15.15 0.31 -4.10
C GLU A 390 15.05 0.02 -2.60
N LYS A 391 16.10 0.33 -1.85
CA LYS A 391 16.14 0.13 -0.39
C LYS A 391 15.17 1.05 0.36
N GLY A 392 15.02 2.28 -0.11
CA GLY A 392 14.21 3.31 0.54
C GLY A 392 12.77 3.42 0.00
N ARG A 393 12.36 2.59 -0.96
CA ARG A 393 11.10 2.80 -1.70
C ARG A 393 9.83 2.73 -0.84
N PHE A 394 9.90 2.14 0.34
CA PHE A 394 8.78 2.06 1.30
C PHE A 394 8.93 3.04 2.48
N HIS A 395 9.97 3.88 2.50
CA HIS A 395 10.24 4.78 3.62
C HIS A 395 9.36 6.05 3.66
N GLY A 396 8.60 6.33 2.61
CA GLY A 396 7.73 7.51 2.57
C GLY A 396 6.80 7.66 3.78
N PRO A 397 6.06 6.62 4.19
CA PRO A 397 5.22 6.69 5.38
C PRO A 397 6.01 6.92 6.67
N TYR A 398 7.20 6.32 6.82
CA TYR A 398 8.06 6.55 8.00
C TYR A 398 8.57 8.00 8.07
N LEU A 399 8.93 8.60 6.94
CA LEU A 399 9.29 10.01 6.88
C LEU A 399 8.13 10.90 7.29
N ARG A 400 6.90 10.58 6.86
CA ARG A 400 5.69 11.29 7.28
C ARG A 400 5.50 11.21 8.80
N GLU A 401 5.64 10.01 9.40
CA GLU A 401 5.53 9.84 10.86
C GLU A 401 6.58 10.69 11.59
N ALA A 402 7.84 10.64 11.15
CA ALA A 402 8.91 11.44 11.74
C ALA A 402 8.66 12.96 11.68
N LEU A 403 7.99 13.43 10.62
CA LEU A 403 7.57 14.83 10.49
C LEU A 403 6.39 15.15 11.43
N LEU A 404 5.39 14.25 11.50
CA LEU A 404 4.22 14.41 12.38
C LEU A 404 4.58 14.40 13.87
N GLU A 405 5.62 13.69 14.29
CA GLU A 405 6.11 13.69 15.67
C GLU A 405 6.72 15.05 16.10
N ARG A 406 6.99 15.92 15.15
CA ARG A 406 7.63 17.23 15.37
C ARG A 406 6.70 18.44 15.20
N GLY A 407 5.43 18.21 14.94
CA GLY A 407 4.39 19.23 14.77
C GLY A 407 4.31 19.74 13.34
#